data_9543ade1224e8e6aab3b7db37d48aeda
#
_entry.id   9543ade1224e8e6aab3b7db37d48aeda
#
_cell.length_a   1.000
_cell.length_b   1.000
_cell.length_c   1.000
_cell.angle_alpha   90.00
_cell.angle_beta   90.00
_cell.angle_gamma   90.00
#
_symmetry.space_group_name_H-M   'P 1'
#
loop_
_entity.id
_entity.type
_entity.pdbx_description
1 polymer ?
#
loop_
_entity_poly.entity_id
_entity_poly.type
_entity_poly.pdbx_seq_one_letter_code
_entity_poly.pdbx_strand_id
1 'polypeptide(L)'
;MLYSLTDKLKFNDSPQIQIKDKVLTVNNSARTVLELMDTVLTGGDLEGAKATMNLLFSEKDRKTIEKMNLSIEDYMTLAGVAMDLALGNDPDADNRGE
;
A
#
# COMPACT_ATOMS: atom_id res chain seq x y z
N MET A 1 -22.66 9.96 -27.86
CA MET A 1 -21.27 10.38 -27.89
C MET A 1 -20.38 9.35 -27.22
N LEU A 2 -19.24 9.09 -27.81
CA LEU A 2 -18.26 8.14 -27.22
C LEU A 2 -17.10 8.93 -26.64
N TYR A 3 -16.85 8.76 -25.37
CA TYR A 3 -15.73 9.40 -24.69
C TYR A 3 -14.67 8.36 -24.35
N SER A 4 -13.43 8.57 -24.77
CA SER A 4 -12.35 7.62 -24.52
C SER A 4 -11.56 8.04 -23.30
N LEU A 5 -11.37 7.10 -22.37
CA LEU A 5 -10.57 7.29 -21.17
C LEU A 5 -9.19 6.62 -21.26
N THR A 6 -8.93 5.94 -22.37
CA THR A 6 -7.75 5.10 -22.48
C THR A 6 -6.46 5.83 -22.09
N ASP A 7 -6.29 7.05 -22.59
CA ASP A 7 -5.05 7.82 -22.34
C ASP A 7 -4.99 8.44 -20.95
N LYS A 8 -6.08 8.40 -20.22
CA LYS A 8 -6.14 9.01 -18.90
C LYS A 8 -5.93 8.00 -17.77
N LEU A 9 -5.89 6.72 -18.11
CA LEU A 9 -5.75 5.65 -17.11
C LEU A 9 -4.35 5.08 -17.13
N LYS A 10 -3.89 4.63 -15.97
CA LYS A 10 -2.54 4.06 -15.82
C LYS A 10 -2.65 2.56 -15.56
N PHE A 11 -2.77 1.81 -16.65
CA PHE A 11 -2.89 0.37 -16.54
C PHE A 11 -1.58 -0.26 -16.05
N ASN A 12 -1.69 -1.24 -15.17
CA ASN A 12 -0.55 -2.04 -14.71
C ASN A 12 0.54 -1.22 -14.00
N ASP A 13 0.16 -0.09 -13.41
CA ASP A 13 1.10 0.78 -12.72
C ASP A 13 1.08 0.45 -11.23
N SER A 14 1.64 -0.72 -10.86
CA SER A 14 1.69 -1.17 -9.48
C SER A 14 2.92 -0.61 -8.79
N PRO A 15 2.75 0.12 -7.68
CA PRO A 15 3.90 0.66 -6.95
C PRO A 15 4.74 -0.45 -6.34
N GLN A 16 6.02 -0.16 -6.13
CA GLN A 16 6.93 -1.10 -5.52
C GLN A 16 7.67 -0.42 -4.38
N ILE A 17 8.02 -1.22 -3.37
CA ILE A 17 8.77 -0.76 -2.20
C ILE A 17 10.03 -1.59 -2.11
N GLN A 18 11.17 -0.92 -1.99
CA GLN A 18 12.44 -1.62 -1.81
C GLN A 18 12.89 -1.52 -0.36
N ILE A 19 13.23 -2.66 0.23
CA ILE A 19 13.80 -2.74 1.56
C ILE A 19 15.06 -3.58 1.42
N LYS A 20 16.23 -2.94 1.54
CA LYS A 20 17.52 -3.58 1.31
C LYS A 20 17.53 -4.21 -0.09
N ASP A 21 17.71 -5.51 -0.19
CA ASP A 21 17.75 -6.21 -1.48
C ASP A 21 16.41 -6.81 -1.87
N LYS A 22 15.36 -6.52 -1.12
CA LYS A 22 14.03 -7.07 -1.38
C LYS A 22 13.14 -6.02 -2.03
N VAL A 23 12.36 -6.43 -3.00
CA VAL A 23 11.39 -5.55 -3.67
C VAL A 23 10.01 -6.14 -3.46
N LEU A 24 9.12 -5.33 -2.93
CA LEU A 24 7.74 -5.72 -2.65
C LEU A 24 6.83 -4.97 -3.61
N THR A 25 5.77 -5.62 -4.06
CA THR A 25 4.81 -4.99 -4.98
C THR A 25 3.51 -4.70 -4.24
N VAL A 26 3.03 -3.47 -4.37
CA VAL A 26 1.81 -3.04 -3.71
C VAL A 26 0.63 -3.24 -4.65
N ASN A 27 -0.40 -3.96 -4.18
CA ASN A 27 -1.63 -4.15 -4.95
C ASN A 27 -2.50 -2.91 -4.77
N ASN A 28 -2.59 -2.10 -5.82
CA ASN A 28 -3.36 -0.85 -5.76
C ASN A 28 -4.62 -0.90 -6.62
N SER A 29 -5.17 -2.09 -6.85
CA SER A 29 -6.43 -2.18 -7.58
C SER A 29 -7.55 -1.49 -6.79
N ALA A 30 -8.52 -0.93 -7.51
CA ALA A 30 -9.61 -0.21 -6.86
C ALA A 30 -10.36 -1.10 -5.87
N ARG A 31 -10.60 -2.36 -6.25
CA ARG A 31 -11.30 -3.29 -5.37
C ARG A 31 -10.57 -3.46 -4.05
N THR A 32 -9.26 -3.67 -4.13
CA THR A 32 -8.44 -3.88 -2.94
C THR A 32 -8.40 -2.64 -2.05
N VAL A 33 -8.21 -1.47 -2.68
CA VAL A 33 -8.10 -0.22 -1.93
C VAL A 33 -9.42 0.11 -1.26
N LEU A 34 -10.55 -0.10 -1.95
CA LEU A 34 -11.85 0.17 -1.34
C LEU A 34 -12.12 -0.73 -0.15
N GLU A 35 -11.73 -1.99 -0.24
CA GLU A 35 -11.86 -2.93 0.88
C GLU A 35 -11.00 -2.49 2.05
N LEU A 36 -9.79 -2.04 1.77
CA LEU A 36 -8.88 -1.55 2.80
C LEU A 36 -9.45 -0.33 3.51
N MET A 37 -9.98 0.62 2.74
CA MET A 37 -10.53 1.84 3.33
C MET A 37 -11.71 1.54 4.24
N ASP A 38 -12.54 0.58 3.85
CA ASP A 38 -13.65 0.18 4.71
C ASP A 38 -13.16 -0.35 6.05
N THR A 39 -12.11 -1.17 6.02
CA THR A 39 -11.54 -1.73 7.24
C THR A 39 -10.91 -0.64 8.11
N VAL A 40 -10.20 0.30 7.50
CA VAL A 40 -9.54 1.39 8.23
C VAL A 40 -10.59 2.24 8.95
N LEU A 41 -11.70 2.52 8.29
CA LEU A 41 -12.75 3.36 8.88
C LEU A 41 -13.42 2.71 10.08
N THR A 42 -13.44 1.38 10.14
CA THR A 42 -14.18 0.68 11.19
C THR A 42 -13.29 0.04 12.24
N GLY A 43 -12.02 -0.18 11.96
CA GLY A 43 -11.17 -1.02 12.80
C GLY A 43 -10.10 -0.33 13.63
N GLY A 44 -9.85 0.95 13.40
CA GLY A 44 -8.80 1.64 14.13
C GLY A 44 -7.40 1.37 13.58
N ASP A 45 -6.38 1.94 14.26
CA ASP A 45 -5.03 1.94 13.73
C ASP A 45 -4.41 0.56 13.56
N LEU A 46 -4.57 -0.29 14.57
CA LEU A 46 -3.96 -1.63 14.52
C LEU A 46 -4.63 -2.50 13.46
N GLU A 47 -5.96 -2.49 13.45
CA GLU A 47 -6.69 -3.27 12.45
C GLU A 47 -6.42 -2.72 11.05
N GLY A 48 -6.29 -1.40 10.92
CA GLY A 48 -5.95 -0.78 9.64
C GLY A 48 -4.58 -1.22 9.14
N ALA A 49 -3.60 -1.27 10.03
CA ALA A 49 -2.25 -1.70 9.66
C ALA A 49 -2.25 -3.18 9.24
N LYS A 50 -2.94 -4.02 10.00
CA LYS A 50 -3.01 -5.45 9.67
C LYS A 50 -3.71 -5.67 8.33
N ALA A 51 -4.81 -4.95 8.09
CA ALA A 51 -5.52 -5.05 6.82
C ALA A 51 -4.65 -4.56 5.66
N THR A 52 -3.91 -3.48 5.87
CA THR A 52 -3.00 -2.97 4.86
C THR A 52 -2.02 -4.06 4.41
N MET A 53 -1.40 -4.71 5.37
CA MET A 53 -0.42 -5.74 5.05
C MET A 53 -1.07 -6.93 4.37
N ASN A 54 -2.26 -7.32 4.81
CA ASN A 54 -2.94 -8.49 4.24
C ASN A 54 -3.51 -8.25 2.85
N LEU A 55 -3.97 -7.03 2.58
CA LEU A 55 -4.64 -6.72 1.31
C LEU A 55 -3.68 -6.22 0.25
N LEU A 56 -2.69 -5.42 0.63
CA LEU A 56 -1.82 -4.78 -0.35
C LEU A 56 -0.64 -5.64 -0.79
N PHE A 57 -0.28 -6.67 -0.03
CA PHE A 57 0.85 -7.52 -0.38
C PHE A 57 0.41 -8.95 -0.65
N SER A 58 1.05 -9.59 -1.62
CA SER A 58 0.81 -10.99 -1.91
C SER A 58 1.30 -11.85 -0.76
N GLU A 59 0.87 -13.12 -0.74
CA GLU A 59 1.33 -14.05 0.27
C GLU A 59 2.85 -14.18 0.26
N LYS A 60 3.44 -14.21 -0.93
CA LYS A 60 4.89 -14.29 -1.06
C LYS A 60 5.57 -13.09 -0.39
N ASP A 61 5.08 -11.90 -0.69
CA ASP A 61 5.67 -10.69 -0.12
C ASP A 61 5.43 -10.61 1.39
N ARG A 62 4.26 -11.05 1.85
CA ARG A 62 3.99 -11.08 3.30
C ARG A 62 4.98 -12.00 4.02
N LYS A 63 5.31 -13.13 3.42
CA LYS A 63 6.30 -14.03 4.02
C LYS A 63 7.68 -13.40 4.03
N THR A 64 8.03 -12.66 3.00
CA THR A 64 9.29 -11.93 2.97
C THR A 64 9.34 -10.91 4.10
N ILE A 65 8.26 -10.15 4.30
CA ILE A 65 8.18 -9.17 5.37
C ILE A 65 8.31 -9.84 6.73
N GLU A 66 7.64 -10.98 6.91
CA GLU A 66 7.68 -11.70 8.17
C GLU A 66 9.11 -12.14 8.53
N LYS A 67 9.86 -12.58 7.52
CA LYS A 67 11.24 -13.00 7.73
C LYS A 67 12.17 -11.85 8.10
N MET A 68 11.78 -10.62 7.78
CA MET A 68 12.58 -9.47 8.16
C MET A 68 12.52 -9.18 9.66
N ASN A 69 11.50 -9.71 10.34
CA ASN A 69 11.34 -9.55 11.76
C ASN A 69 11.37 -8.09 12.19
N LEU A 70 10.52 -7.28 11.56
CA LEU A 70 10.49 -5.85 11.79
C LEU A 70 9.99 -5.52 13.20
N SER A 71 10.48 -4.42 13.76
CA SER A 71 9.90 -3.85 14.97
C SER A 71 8.49 -3.36 14.66
N ILE A 72 7.69 -3.12 15.72
CA ILE A 72 6.35 -2.60 15.50
C ILE A 72 6.41 -1.22 14.84
N GLU A 73 7.40 -0.43 15.20
CA GLU A 73 7.55 0.90 14.59
C GLU A 73 7.81 0.80 13.09
N ASP A 74 8.72 -0.09 12.70
CA ASP A 74 9.03 -0.28 11.29
C ASP A 74 7.85 -0.90 10.54
N TYR A 75 7.14 -1.83 11.18
CA TYR A 75 5.95 -2.43 10.61
C TYR A 75 4.90 -1.36 10.30
N MET A 76 4.66 -0.45 11.24
CA MET A 76 3.68 0.62 11.03
C MET A 76 4.14 1.59 9.95
N THR A 77 5.45 1.86 9.87
CA THR A 77 6.00 2.70 8.82
C THR A 77 5.75 2.07 7.45
N LEU A 78 6.03 0.77 7.34
CA LEU A 78 5.81 0.06 6.08
C LEU A 78 4.34 0.09 5.68
N ALA A 79 3.45 -0.16 6.63
CA ALA A 79 2.02 -0.14 6.36
C ALA A 79 1.57 1.23 5.86
N GLY A 80 2.08 2.31 6.49
CA GLY A 80 1.73 3.66 6.09
C GLY A 80 2.21 4.00 4.69
N VAL A 81 3.45 3.63 4.37
CA VAL A 81 3.99 3.87 3.03
C VAL A 81 3.20 3.08 1.98
N ALA A 82 2.88 1.82 2.28
CA ALA A 82 2.12 0.99 1.34
C ALA A 82 0.75 1.58 1.08
N MET A 83 0.08 2.07 2.12
CA MET A 83 -1.23 2.69 1.96
C MET A 83 -1.13 3.96 1.11
N ASP A 84 -0.14 4.80 1.38
CA ASP A 84 0.04 6.03 0.58
C ASP A 84 0.23 5.70 -0.90
N LEU A 85 1.07 4.71 -1.19
CA LEU A 85 1.32 4.33 -2.58
C LEU A 85 0.07 3.75 -3.23
N ALA A 86 -0.69 2.96 -2.48
CA ALA A 86 -1.92 2.36 -3.02
C ALA A 86 -2.96 3.43 -3.36
N LEU A 87 -2.97 4.52 -2.60
CA LEU A 87 -3.89 5.63 -2.84
C LEU A 87 -3.38 6.60 -3.88
N GLY A 88 -2.17 6.39 -4.40
CA GLY A 88 -1.58 7.29 -5.37
C GLY A 88 -0.91 8.51 -4.77
N ASN A 89 -0.68 8.49 -3.46
CA ASN A 89 -0.02 9.58 -2.77
C ASN A 89 1.49 9.36 -2.71
N ASP A 90 2.24 10.46 -2.62
CA ASP A 90 3.67 10.41 -2.44
C ASP A 90 3.94 10.29 -0.93
N PRO A 91 4.55 9.19 -0.46
CA PRO A 91 4.79 9.03 0.98
C PRO A 91 5.65 10.13 1.57
N ASP A 92 6.47 10.78 0.75
CA ASP A 92 7.37 11.85 1.22
C ASP A 92 6.74 13.23 1.13
N ALA A 93 5.53 13.35 0.56
CA ALA A 93 4.91 14.65 0.35
C ALA A 93 4.66 15.38 1.66
N ASP A 94 4.30 14.62 2.72
CA ASP A 94 4.00 15.22 4.01
C ASP A 94 5.20 15.90 4.65
N ASN A 95 6.40 15.47 4.29
CA ASN A 95 7.63 16.02 4.87
C ASN A 95 8.02 17.34 4.25
N ARG A 96 7.45 17.67 3.10
CA ARG A 96 7.83 18.88 2.38
C ARG A 96 7.06 20.11 2.81
N GLY A 97 5.95 19.91 3.47
CA GLY A 97 5.12 21.02 3.92
C GLY A 97 5.66 21.70 5.15
N GLU A 98 6.62 21.09 5.76
CA GLU A 98 7.20 21.58 7.00
C GLU A 98 8.22 22.66 6.74
#